data_2105835bd0f9558969f5002d0908dd01
#
_entry.id   2105835bd0f9558969f5002d0908dd01
#
_cell.length_a   1.000
_cell.length_b   1.000
_cell.length_c   1.000
_cell.angle_alpha   90.00
_cell.angle_beta   90.00
_cell.angle_gamma   90.00
#
_symmetry.space_group_name_H-M   'P 1'
#
loop_
_entity.id
_entity.type
_entity.pdbx_description
1 polymer ?
#
loop_
_entity_poly.entity_id
_entity_poly.type
_entity_poly.pdbx_seq_one_letter_code
_entity_poly.pdbx_strand_id
1 'polypeptide(L)'
;MLASLRNSVLSLVRDRALLVWALAFPIIMTCIFMGMFSGIEDAYTTVGSALGVVRDESYTAAVGLDEMIQAISDPMSSDRICDVTYYESAMAAEVAANAGEVDAYLTVDSAGTPQLHATNASVSQNGRLPISFLAEVLDSYQHTRNAVEKVAATRPEILSTGEAIGAFTGDAVKTVRLTATKNPPSADARYYYALLAMATGMGATAAMESVRRLLPTAGPLGARQALAAVPRWRMLVGALLGAWICEFACLLAAALFMWGVAGVPFGEDAPGVVGALAAASLMACAAGALCGTVTRMETGMISGITCLLSLFTGLYGPASQQLADSIEAAAPAIAHANPLWQTTNSFYALLYYNTPSAFLESVAALLVMALAFLALASLRMRRTSYDHL
;
A
#
# COMPACT_ATOMS: atom_id res chain seq x y z
N MET A 1 -4.47 40.70 -3.69
CA MET A 1 -3.98 39.39 -3.39
C MET A 1 -4.22 38.98 -1.94
N LEU A 2 -3.66 39.70 -0.93
CA LEU A 2 -3.89 39.39 0.49
C LEU A 2 -5.36 39.36 0.92
N ALA A 3 -6.18 40.30 0.44
CA ALA A 3 -7.63 40.31 0.73
C ALA A 3 -8.34 39.08 0.11
N SER A 4 -7.96 38.67 -1.10
CA SER A 4 -8.50 37.46 -1.74
C SER A 4 -8.13 36.22 -0.97
N LEU A 5 -6.86 36.08 -0.57
CA LEU A 5 -6.36 34.98 0.25
C LEU A 5 -7.13 34.91 1.59
N ARG A 6 -7.22 36.02 2.32
CA ARG A 6 -7.93 36.08 3.61
C ARG A 6 -9.40 35.65 3.46
N ASN A 7 -10.07 36.14 2.43
CA ASN A 7 -11.47 35.81 2.18
C ASN A 7 -11.64 34.33 1.83
N SER A 8 -10.74 33.75 1.02
CA SER A 8 -10.75 32.33 0.70
C SER A 8 -10.54 31.48 1.95
N VAL A 9 -9.54 31.76 2.77
CA VAL A 9 -9.29 31.04 4.02
C VAL A 9 -10.52 31.12 4.94
N LEU A 10 -11.06 32.32 5.21
CA LEU A 10 -12.22 32.47 6.08
C LEU A 10 -13.48 31.77 5.56
N SER A 11 -13.65 31.70 4.25
CA SER A 11 -14.75 30.99 3.62
C SER A 11 -14.57 29.47 3.74
N LEU A 12 -13.35 28.97 3.52
CA LEU A 12 -13.04 27.53 3.47
C LEU A 12 -12.94 26.87 4.84
N VAL A 13 -12.48 27.59 5.86
CA VAL A 13 -12.51 27.09 7.27
C VAL A 13 -13.93 26.78 7.73
N ARG A 14 -14.94 27.40 7.10
CA ARG A 14 -16.37 27.14 7.37
C ARG A 14 -17.01 26.23 6.33
N ASP A 15 -16.25 25.76 5.35
CA ASP A 15 -16.74 24.88 4.30
C ASP A 15 -16.81 23.43 4.80
N ARG A 16 -18.05 22.96 4.97
CA ARG A 16 -18.30 21.59 5.45
C ARG A 16 -17.76 20.52 4.50
N ALA A 17 -17.78 20.78 3.19
CA ALA A 17 -17.30 19.83 2.21
C ALA A 17 -15.79 19.60 2.33
N LEU A 18 -15.00 20.68 2.49
CA LEU A 18 -13.56 20.58 2.72
C LEU A 18 -13.27 19.82 4.01
N LEU A 19 -13.91 20.20 5.12
CA LEU A 19 -13.68 19.56 6.43
C LEU A 19 -14.06 18.08 6.41
N VAL A 20 -15.13 17.72 5.73
CA VAL A 20 -15.56 16.31 5.61
C VAL A 20 -14.58 15.53 4.75
N TRP A 21 -14.26 15.99 3.55
CA TRP A 21 -13.49 15.19 2.59
C TRP A 21 -11.98 15.21 2.81
N ALA A 22 -11.41 16.35 3.24
CA ALA A 22 -9.97 16.47 3.45
C ALA A 22 -9.52 16.14 4.89
N LEU A 23 -10.42 16.14 5.88
CA LEU A 23 -10.09 15.88 7.27
C LEU A 23 -10.86 14.68 7.85
N ALA A 24 -12.20 14.75 7.90
CA ALA A 24 -12.99 13.75 8.60
C ALA A 24 -12.95 12.39 7.87
N PHE A 25 -13.08 12.38 6.56
CA PHE A 25 -13.08 11.17 5.75
C PHE A 25 -11.80 10.35 5.90
N PRO A 26 -10.57 10.89 5.72
CA PRO A 26 -9.36 10.10 5.92
C PRO A 26 -9.19 9.63 7.38
N ILE A 27 -9.63 10.39 8.38
CA ILE A 27 -9.58 9.96 9.79
C ILE A 27 -10.54 8.80 10.03
N ILE A 28 -11.80 8.90 9.58
CA ILE A 28 -12.80 7.84 9.74
C ILE A 28 -12.35 6.57 9.03
N MET A 29 -11.89 6.68 7.79
CA MET A 29 -11.39 5.54 7.04
C MET A 29 -10.14 4.92 7.67
N THR A 30 -9.26 5.73 8.25
CA THR A 30 -8.11 5.25 9.03
C THR A 30 -8.58 4.40 10.22
N CYS A 31 -9.57 4.85 10.99
CA CYS A 31 -10.12 4.06 12.09
C CYS A 31 -10.74 2.73 11.60
N ILE A 32 -11.43 2.74 10.46
CA ILE A 32 -11.97 1.53 9.86
C ILE A 32 -10.84 0.58 9.42
N PHE A 33 -9.80 1.10 8.78
CA PHE A 33 -8.63 0.30 8.37
C PHE A 33 -7.88 -0.27 9.58
N MET A 34 -7.70 0.50 10.66
CA MET A 34 -7.13 -0.02 11.91
C MET A 34 -7.91 -1.22 12.42
N GLY A 35 -9.25 -1.13 12.49
CA GLY A 35 -10.10 -2.26 12.90
C GLY A 35 -10.04 -3.44 11.93
N MET A 36 -9.94 -3.18 10.63
CA MET A 36 -9.86 -4.23 9.61
C MET A 36 -8.51 -4.94 9.59
N PHE A 37 -7.42 -4.20 9.81
CA PHE A 37 -6.06 -4.75 9.75
C PHE A 37 -5.53 -5.23 11.11
N SER A 38 -6.14 -4.86 12.24
CA SER A 38 -5.70 -5.26 13.59
C SER A 38 -5.66 -6.78 13.81
N GLY A 39 -6.43 -7.56 13.05
CA GLY A 39 -6.40 -9.03 13.11
C GLY A 39 -5.50 -9.69 12.07
N ILE A 40 -4.92 -8.92 11.14
CA ILE A 40 -4.10 -9.50 10.05
C ILE A 40 -2.71 -9.85 10.57
N GLU A 41 -2.07 -8.99 11.36
CA GLU A 41 -0.77 -9.30 11.97
C GLU A 41 -0.88 -10.49 12.92
N ASP A 42 -1.94 -10.56 13.73
CA ASP A 42 -2.20 -11.70 14.60
C ASP A 42 -2.47 -12.99 13.79
N ALA A 43 -3.14 -12.89 12.64
CA ALA A 43 -3.38 -14.02 11.76
C ALA A 43 -2.09 -14.53 11.09
N TYR A 44 -1.13 -13.64 10.80
CA TYR A 44 0.18 -14.03 10.27
C TYR A 44 1.18 -14.49 11.34
N THR A 45 0.99 -14.09 12.61
CA THR A 45 1.89 -14.47 13.70
C THR A 45 1.38 -15.62 14.56
N THR A 46 0.05 -15.86 14.63
CA THR A 46 -0.56 -16.79 15.57
C THR A 46 -1.15 -18.06 14.95
N VAL A 47 -1.31 -18.12 13.63
CA VAL A 47 -1.88 -19.33 13.01
C VAL A 47 -0.81 -19.98 12.14
N GLY A 48 0.04 -20.79 12.76
CA GLY A 48 0.79 -21.81 12.03
C GLY A 48 -0.20 -22.67 11.24
N SER A 49 0.12 -23.00 9.98
CA SER A 49 -0.68 -23.95 9.21
C SER A 49 -0.80 -25.25 9.98
N ALA A 50 -2.01 -25.80 10.09
CA ALA A 50 -2.22 -27.11 10.70
C ALA A 50 -1.75 -28.19 9.71
N LEU A 51 -0.64 -28.84 10.04
CA LEU A 51 -0.03 -29.90 9.22
C LEU A 51 -0.33 -31.28 9.80
N GLY A 52 -0.99 -32.13 9.04
CA GLY A 52 -1.12 -33.54 9.35
C GLY A 52 0.16 -34.29 8.93
N VAL A 53 0.76 -35.07 9.81
CA VAL A 53 1.92 -35.90 9.48
C VAL A 53 1.56 -37.38 9.64
N VAL A 54 1.69 -38.15 8.56
CA VAL A 54 1.45 -39.58 8.60
C VAL A 54 2.70 -40.31 9.12
N ARG A 55 2.55 -40.93 10.29
CA ARG A 55 3.64 -41.62 10.99
C ARG A 55 3.61 -43.13 10.65
N ASP A 56 4.17 -43.47 9.49
CA ASP A 56 4.31 -44.86 9.02
C ASP A 56 5.78 -45.31 9.07
N GLU A 57 6.04 -46.54 8.59
CA GLU A 57 7.40 -47.07 8.52
C GLU A 57 8.32 -46.25 7.62
N SER A 58 7.78 -45.69 6.54
CA SER A 58 8.51 -44.82 5.61
C SER A 58 8.94 -43.52 6.25
N TYR A 59 8.05 -42.92 7.06
CA TYR A 59 8.36 -41.72 7.85
C TYR A 59 9.48 -41.96 8.85
N THR A 60 9.41 -43.09 9.57
CA THR A 60 10.40 -43.43 10.59
C THR A 60 11.78 -43.76 9.98
N ALA A 61 11.80 -44.24 8.73
CA ALA A 61 13.03 -44.52 7.98
C ALA A 61 13.66 -43.23 7.36
N ALA A 62 12.92 -42.10 7.29
CA ALA A 62 13.42 -40.86 6.70
C ALA A 62 14.29 -40.10 7.72
N VAL A 63 15.60 -40.26 7.57
CA VAL A 63 16.59 -39.65 8.49
C VAL A 63 16.51 -38.14 8.51
N GLY A 64 16.37 -37.54 9.72
CA GLY A 64 16.36 -36.10 9.93
C GLY A 64 15.00 -35.41 9.65
N LEU A 65 13.98 -36.15 9.20
CA LEU A 65 12.66 -35.58 8.92
C LEU A 65 11.91 -35.27 10.20
N ASP A 66 11.96 -36.12 11.20
CA ASP A 66 11.28 -35.93 12.49
C ASP A 66 11.88 -34.70 13.24
N GLU A 67 13.21 -34.57 13.22
CA GLU A 67 13.92 -33.41 13.80
C GLU A 67 13.55 -32.10 13.09
N MET A 68 13.45 -32.12 11.77
CA MET A 68 13.03 -30.97 11.00
C MET A 68 11.57 -30.58 11.30
N ILE A 69 10.66 -31.55 11.34
CA ILE A 69 9.25 -31.32 11.68
C ILE A 69 9.11 -30.78 13.11
N GLN A 70 9.88 -31.31 14.07
CA GLN A 70 9.90 -30.80 15.44
C GLN A 70 10.42 -29.36 15.50
N ALA A 71 11.48 -29.03 14.75
CA ALA A 71 12.05 -27.70 14.74
C ALA A 71 11.06 -26.64 14.22
N ILE A 72 10.25 -26.95 13.20
CA ILE A 72 9.25 -26.03 12.63
C ILE A 72 7.92 -26.04 13.40
N SER A 73 7.71 -26.93 14.34
CA SER A 73 6.48 -27.05 15.16
C SER A 73 6.68 -26.71 16.62
N ASP A 74 7.91 -26.45 17.08
CA ASP A 74 8.21 -26.16 18.50
C ASP A 74 7.48 -24.89 18.95
N PRO A 75 6.57 -24.98 19.96
CA PRO A 75 5.84 -23.83 20.48
C PRO A 75 6.73 -22.75 21.09
N MET A 76 7.96 -23.11 21.50
CA MET A 76 8.91 -22.19 22.15
C MET A 76 9.87 -21.54 21.14
N SER A 77 9.86 -21.98 19.88
CA SER A 77 10.71 -21.43 18.82
C SER A 77 10.08 -20.19 18.19
N SER A 78 10.89 -19.14 17.97
CA SER A 78 10.52 -17.99 17.13
C SER A 78 10.32 -18.37 15.66
N ASP A 79 10.81 -19.51 15.26
CA ASP A 79 10.79 -20.03 13.89
C ASP A 79 9.67 -21.06 13.67
N ARG A 80 8.71 -21.13 14.60
CA ARG A 80 7.52 -21.99 14.47
C ARG A 80 6.70 -21.58 13.23
N ILE A 81 6.48 -22.57 12.36
CA ILE A 81 5.81 -22.37 11.06
C ILE A 81 4.45 -23.07 11.06
N CYS A 82 4.30 -24.21 11.74
CA CYS A 82 3.09 -25.03 11.69
C CYS A 82 2.77 -25.69 13.03
N ASP A 83 1.48 -26.05 13.17
CA ASP A 83 0.99 -26.93 14.21
C ASP A 83 0.89 -28.36 13.64
N VAL A 84 1.55 -29.31 14.26
CA VAL A 84 1.62 -30.68 13.76
C VAL A 84 0.66 -31.59 14.49
N THR A 85 -0.16 -32.33 13.72
CA THR A 85 -1.01 -33.41 14.22
C THR A 85 -0.60 -34.70 13.54
N TYR A 86 -0.29 -35.73 14.33
CA TYR A 86 0.15 -37.02 13.81
C TYR A 86 -1.02 -37.96 13.54
N TYR A 87 -0.97 -38.66 12.39
CA TYR A 87 -1.96 -39.66 11.97
C TYR A 87 -1.29 -40.98 11.69
N GLU A 88 -2.00 -42.10 11.98
CA GLU A 88 -1.49 -43.44 11.78
C GLU A 88 -1.60 -43.95 10.31
N SER A 89 -2.40 -43.27 9.48
CA SER A 89 -2.59 -43.64 8.09
C SER A 89 -2.87 -42.43 7.19
N ALA A 90 -2.47 -42.54 5.93
CA ALA A 90 -2.73 -41.51 4.92
C ALA A 90 -4.26 -41.24 4.74
N MET A 91 -5.09 -42.29 4.86
CA MET A 91 -6.54 -42.15 4.77
C MET A 91 -7.13 -41.30 5.92
N ALA A 92 -6.61 -41.46 7.16
CA ALA A 92 -7.04 -40.70 8.29
C ALA A 92 -6.64 -39.19 8.14
N ALA A 93 -5.44 -38.94 7.66
CA ALA A 93 -4.96 -37.59 7.39
C ALA A 93 -5.74 -36.93 6.24
N GLU A 94 -6.08 -37.64 5.19
CA GLU A 94 -6.92 -37.15 4.08
C GLU A 94 -8.34 -36.79 4.54
N VAL A 95 -8.97 -37.62 5.38
CA VAL A 95 -10.28 -37.34 5.96
C VAL A 95 -10.24 -36.08 6.82
N ALA A 96 -9.22 -35.94 7.67
CA ALA A 96 -9.03 -34.75 8.50
C ALA A 96 -8.78 -33.48 7.64
N ALA A 97 -8.01 -33.58 6.57
CA ALA A 97 -7.78 -32.49 5.63
C ALA A 97 -9.04 -32.09 4.87
N ASN A 98 -9.87 -33.07 4.46
CA ASN A 98 -11.16 -32.79 3.82
C ASN A 98 -12.22 -32.23 4.81
N ALA A 99 -12.11 -32.57 6.09
CA ALA A 99 -12.92 -31.98 7.16
C ALA A 99 -12.45 -30.57 7.57
N GLY A 100 -11.29 -30.11 7.10
CA GLY A 100 -10.70 -28.82 7.46
C GLY A 100 -10.04 -28.79 8.85
N GLU A 101 -9.75 -29.94 9.43
CA GLU A 101 -9.01 -30.05 10.69
C GLU A 101 -7.53 -29.73 10.52
N VAL A 102 -6.98 -30.09 9.36
CA VAL A 102 -5.61 -29.75 8.93
C VAL A 102 -5.63 -29.10 7.54
N ASP A 103 -4.68 -28.22 7.28
CA ASP A 103 -4.57 -27.48 6.01
C ASP A 103 -3.92 -28.29 4.90
N ALA A 104 -2.95 -29.13 5.30
CA ALA A 104 -2.23 -30.03 4.43
C ALA A 104 -1.82 -31.27 5.22
N TYR A 105 -1.49 -32.36 4.53
CA TYR A 105 -0.90 -33.51 5.17
C TYR A 105 0.33 -33.99 4.43
N LEU A 106 1.29 -34.53 5.19
CA LEU A 106 2.58 -35.04 4.74
C LEU A 106 2.54 -36.54 4.76
N THR A 107 2.91 -37.16 3.62
CA THR A 107 3.22 -38.59 3.51
C THR A 107 4.67 -38.79 3.07
N VAL A 108 5.23 -39.92 3.35
CA VAL A 108 6.58 -40.27 2.90
C VAL A 108 6.47 -41.48 1.99
N ASP A 109 7.07 -41.44 0.80
CA ASP A 109 7.09 -42.59 -0.10
C ASP A 109 8.11 -43.67 0.33
N SER A 110 8.09 -44.80 -0.34
CA SER A 110 9.02 -45.92 -0.06
C SER A 110 10.50 -45.58 -0.30
N ALA A 111 10.80 -44.48 -1.00
CA ALA A 111 12.14 -43.94 -1.20
C ALA A 111 12.53 -42.93 -0.09
N GLY A 112 11.65 -42.71 0.89
CA GLY A 112 11.87 -41.77 1.97
C GLY A 112 11.68 -40.27 1.54
N THR A 113 11.02 -40.03 0.42
CA THR A 113 10.78 -38.66 -0.09
C THR A 113 9.47 -38.15 0.49
N PRO A 114 9.47 -37.02 1.21
CA PRO A 114 8.24 -36.42 1.73
C PRO A 114 7.41 -35.83 0.60
N GLN A 115 6.10 -36.05 0.64
CA GLN A 115 5.11 -35.55 -0.29
C GLN A 115 4.05 -34.75 0.47
N LEU A 116 3.88 -33.48 0.12
CA LEU A 116 2.90 -32.60 0.70
C LEU A 116 1.60 -32.61 -0.12
N HIS A 117 0.49 -32.97 0.55
CA HIS A 117 -0.83 -33.00 -0.04
C HIS A 117 -1.68 -31.85 0.54
N ALA A 118 -2.22 -31.01 -0.34
CA ALA A 118 -3.08 -29.89 0.03
C ALA A 118 -4.49 -30.07 -0.55
N THR A 119 -5.50 -29.64 0.19
CA THR A 119 -6.88 -29.63 -0.30
C THR A 119 -7.24 -28.29 -0.93
N ASN A 120 -8.23 -28.29 -1.84
CA ASN A 120 -8.74 -27.05 -2.45
C ASN A 120 -9.32 -26.08 -1.41
N ALA A 121 -9.78 -26.58 -0.26
CA ALA A 121 -10.30 -25.76 0.83
C ALA A 121 -9.20 -24.95 1.51
N SER A 122 -8.01 -25.53 1.67
CA SER A 122 -6.86 -24.87 2.30
C SER A 122 -6.17 -23.83 1.39
N VAL A 123 -6.26 -23.99 0.09
CA VAL A 123 -5.70 -23.04 -0.89
C VAL A 123 -6.52 -21.75 -0.97
N SER A 124 -7.82 -21.78 -0.64
CA SER A 124 -8.72 -20.62 -0.78
C SER A 124 -8.88 -19.78 0.49
N GLN A 125 -8.34 -20.19 1.63
CA GLN A 125 -8.45 -19.44 2.88
C GLN A 125 -7.35 -18.35 2.96
N ASN A 126 -7.76 -17.10 2.74
CA ASN A 126 -6.91 -15.92 2.96
C ASN A 126 -6.49 -15.87 4.44
N GLY A 127 -5.18 -15.92 4.70
CA GLY A 127 -4.62 -15.62 6.02
C GLY A 127 -3.75 -16.71 6.65
N ARG A 128 -3.60 -17.89 6.04
CA ARG A 128 -2.66 -18.92 6.50
C ARG A 128 -1.37 -18.87 5.68
N LEU A 129 -0.24 -19.19 6.32
CA LEU A 129 1.06 -19.28 5.62
C LEU A 129 0.87 -20.14 4.36
N PRO A 130 1.32 -19.66 3.21
CA PRO A 130 1.11 -20.39 1.96
C PRO A 130 1.70 -21.80 2.10
N ILE A 131 0.93 -22.81 1.71
CA ILE A 131 1.40 -24.21 1.61
C ILE A 131 2.68 -24.30 0.77
N SER A 132 2.87 -23.33 -0.15
CA SER A 132 4.11 -23.12 -0.89
C SER A 132 5.34 -22.93 0.00
N PHE A 133 5.20 -22.35 1.19
CA PHE A 133 6.32 -22.20 2.12
C PHE A 133 6.70 -23.55 2.77
N LEU A 134 5.72 -24.35 3.15
CA LEU A 134 5.98 -25.72 3.62
C LEU A 134 6.60 -26.59 2.51
N ALA A 135 6.14 -26.42 1.28
CA ALA A 135 6.73 -27.11 0.12
C ALA A 135 8.20 -26.71 -0.08
N GLU A 136 8.55 -25.44 0.07
CA GLU A 136 9.94 -24.94 -0.04
C GLU A 136 10.83 -25.51 1.07
N VAL A 137 10.32 -25.58 2.31
CA VAL A 137 11.05 -26.19 3.44
C VAL A 137 11.30 -27.69 3.17
N LEU A 138 10.32 -28.41 2.65
CA LEU A 138 10.46 -29.83 2.30
C LEU A 138 11.42 -30.05 1.13
N ASP A 139 11.41 -29.16 0.14
CA ASP A 139 12.36 -29.21 -0.99
C ASP A 139 13.80 -28.96 -0.51
N SER A 140 13.99 -27.99 0.38
CA SER A 140 15.27 -27.73 1.05
C SER A 140 15.78 -28.97 1.82
N TYR A 141 14.89 -29.65 2.56
CA TYR A 141 15.22 -30.90 3.23
C TYR A 141 15.65 -31.96 2.24
N GLN A 142 14.93 -32.20 1.13
CA GLN A 142 15.28 -33.18 0.11
C GLN A 142 16.65 -32.87 -0.52
N HIS A 143 16.93 -31.61 -0.84
CA HIS A 143 18.22 -31.17 -1.37
C HIS A 143 19.35 -31.47 -0.39
N THR A 144 19.16 -31.16 0.89
CA THR A 144 20.15 -31.44 1.94
C THR A 144 20.39 -32.94 2.09
N ARG A 145 19.33 -33.75 2.16
CA ARG A 145 19.40 -35.20 2.23
C ARG A 145 20.17 -35.80 1.05
N ASN A 146 19.82 -35.40 -0.19
CA ASN A 146 20.49 -35.86 -1.40
C ASN A 146 21.99 -35.46 -1.41
N ALA A 147 22.33 -34.29 -0.87
CA ALA A 147 23.72 -33.86 -0.71
C ALA A 147 24.47 -34.75 0.29
N VAL A 148 23.86 -35.05 1.45
CA VAL A 148 24.41 -35.93 2.48
C VAL A 148 24.62 -37.36 1.92
N GLU A 149 23.63 -37.92 1.22
CA GLU A 149 23.73 -39.25 0.59
C GLU A 149 24.88 -39.33 -0.45
N LYS A 150 25.04 -38.30 -1.29
CA LYS A 150 26.17 -38.20 -2.24
C LYS A 150 27.51 -38.13 -1.54
N VAL A 151 27.62 -37.35 -0.46
CA VAL A 151 28.85 -37.26 0.33
C VAL A 151 29.14 -38.55 1.03
N ALA A 152 28.13 -39.24 1.59
CA ALA A 152 28.24 -40.54 2.20
C ALA A 152 28.79 -41.60 1.22
N ALA A 153 28.28 -41.58 -0.02
CA ALA A 153 28.70 -42.51 -1.07
C ALA A 153 30.11 -42.23 -1.62
N THR A 154 30.54 -40.97 -1.63
CA THR A 154 31.79 -40.56 -2.30
C THR A 154 32.95 -40.36 -1.31
N ARG A 155 32.69 -39.89 -0.10
CA ARG A 155 33.69 -39.58 0.95
C ARG A 155 33.13 -39.82 2.36
N PRO A 156 32.90 -41.03 2.80
CA PRO A 156 32.31 -41.36 4.11
C PRO A 156 33.12 -40.79 5.29
N GLU A 157 34.42 -40.52 5.10
CA GLU A 157 35.32 -39.95 6.11
C GLU A 157 34.91 -38.53 6.54
N ILE A 158 34.26 -37.74 5.67
CA ILE A 158 33.82 -36.38 5.96
C ILE A 158 32.66 -36.40 6.95
N LEU A 159 31.77 -37.39 6.91
CA LEU A 159 30.64 -37.52 7.81
C LEU A 159 31.01 -37.95 9.23
N SER A 160 32.25 -38.50 9.41
CA SER A 160 32.75 -38.86 10.75
C SER A 160 33.30 -37.69 11.55
N THR A 161 33.49 -36.53 10.92
CA THR A 161 33.87 -35.26 11.59
C THR A 161 32.62 -34.53 12.04
N GLY A 162 32.43 -34.32 13.34
CA GLY A 162 31.28 -33.63 13.91
C GLY A 162 31.02 -32.21 13.34
N GLU A 163 32.05 -31.57 12.75
CA GLU A 163 31.95 -30.30 12.02
C GLU A 163 31.14 -30.45 10.71
N ALA A 164 31.23 -31.58 10.03
CA ALA A 164 30.48 -31.81 8.80
C ALA A 164 28.97 -32.04 9.06
N ILE A 165 28.66 -32.77 10.13
CA ILE A 165 27.25 -32.95 10.56
C ILE A 165 26.68 -31.60 11.02
N GLY A 166 27.42 -30.80 11.76
CA GLY A 166 27.01 -29.44 12.15
C GLY A 166 26.84 -28.48 10.96
N ALA A 167 27.59 -28.67 9.88
CA ALA A 167 27.42 -27.86 8.64
C ALA A 167 26.16 -28.26 7.85
N PHE A 168 25.64 -29.48 8.02
CA PHE A 168 24.43 -29.97 7.38
C PHE A 168 23.17 -29.80 8.26
N THR A 169 23.33 -29.77 9.59
CA THR A 169 22.22 -29.64 10.56
C THR A 169 22.15 -28.28 11.22
N GLY A 170 23.24 -27.49 11.21
CA GLY A 170 23.29 -26.15 11.76
C GLY A 170 23.23 -25.11 10.65
N ASP A 171 22.60 -23.99 10.92
CA ASP A 171 22.61 -22.65 10.28
C ASP A 171 23.30 -22.47 8.89
N ALA A 172 23.45 -23.54 8.09
CA ALA A 172 24.07 -23.48 6.76
C ALA A 172 23.24 -22.64 5.76
N VAL A 173 21.99 -22.39 6.07
CA VAL A 173 21.14 -21.43 5.38
C VAL A 173 20.67 -20.40 6.39
N LYS A 174 21.51 -19.44 6.73
CA LYS A 174 21.04 -18.19 7.26
C LYS A 174 20.23 -17.54 6.15
N THR A 175 18.92 -17.64 6.23
CA THR A 175 18.03 -16.77 5.44
C THR A 175 18.28 -15.36 5.91
N VAL A 176 19.26 -14.70 5.31
CA VAL A 176 19.39 -13.26 5.40
C VAL A 176 18.22 -12.74 4.60
N ARG A 177 17.23 -12.17 5.29
CA ARG A 177 16.17 -11.41 4.65
C ARG A 177 16.86 -10.34 3.80
N LEU A 178 17.03 -10.59 2.51
CA LEU A 178 17.46 -9.58 1.56
C LEU A 178 16.31 -8.59 1.45
N THR A 179 16.29 -7.62 2.35
CA THR A 179 15.42 -6.47 2.21
C THR A 179 16.00 -5.63 1.08
N ALA A 180 15.46 -5.82 -0.13
CA ALA A 180 15.75 -4.93 -1.26
C ALA A 180 15.29 -3.48 -0.96
N THR A 181 14.55 -3.29 0.13
CA THR A 181 13.95 -2.04 0.57
C THR A 181 14.49 -1.62 1.93
N LYS A 182 14.52 -0.31 2.21
CA LYS A 182 14.99 0.29 3.47
C LYS A 182 14.23 -0.26 4.69
N ASN A 183 12.92 -0.45 4.54
CA ASN A 183 12.03 -0.99 5.58
C ASN A 183 11.36 -2.28 5.09
N PRO A 184 10.95 -3.18 6.01
CA PRO A 184 10.19 -4.36 5.63
C PRO A 184 8.88 -3.96 4.95
N PRO A 185 8.41 -4.72 3.94
CA PRO A 185 7.16 -4.43 3.28
C PRO A 185 5.99 -4.53 4.27
N SER A 186 5.16 -3.49 4.32
CA SER A 186 3.93 -3.44 5.10
C SER A 186 2.74 -3.68 4.15
N ALA A 187 1.89 -4.63 4.48
CA ALA A 187 0.73 -4.98 3.66
C ALA A 187 -0.34 -3.88 3.64
N ASP A 188 -0.39 -3.06 4.69
CA ASP A 188 -1.40 -2.04 4.94
C ASP A 188 -0.97 -0.62 4.55
N ALA A 189 0.33 -0.31 4.53
CA ALA A 189 0.83 1.05 4.26
C ALA A 189 0.27 1.64 2.94
N ARG A 190 0.12 0.80 1.90
CA ARG A 190 -0.41 1.22 0.60
C ARG A 190 -1.84 1.77 0.70
N TYR A 191 -2.67 1.18 1.53
CA TYR A 191 -4.05 1.64 1.73
C TYR A 191 -4.09 3.04 2.33
N TYR A 192 -3.26 3.31 3.33
CA TYR A 192 -3.19 4.62 3.98
C TYR A 192 -2.64 5.71 3.04
N TYR A 193 -1.62 5.39 2.25
CA TYR A 193 -1.06 6.34 1.28
C TYR A 193 -2.05 6.64 0.15
N ALA A 194 -2.73 5.62 -0.36
CA ALA A 194 -3.77 5.77 -1.37
C ALA A 194 -4.98 6.53 -0.83
N LEU A 195 -5.32 6.36 0.45
CA LEU A 195 -6.37 7.13 1.13
C LEU A 195 -6.00 8.61 1.25
N LEU A 196 -4.75 8.95 1.61
CA LEU A 196 -4.28 10.33 1.60
C LEU A 196 -4.30 10.94 0.19
N ALA A 197 -3.90 10.17 -0.82
CA ALA A 197 -3.96 10.59 -2.21
C ALA A 197 -5.39 10.86 -2.66
N MET A 198 -6.36 10.00 -2.30
CA MET A 198 -7.78 10.21 -2.59
C MET A 198 -8.31 11.45 -1.86
N ALA A 199 -7.99 11.63 -0.57
CA ALA A 199 -8.40 12.79 0.21
C ALA A 199 -7.88 14.09 -0.41
N THR A 200 -6.63 14.08 -0.90
CA THR A 200 -6.03 15.19 -1.65
C THR A 200 -6.83 15.50 -2.92
N GLY A 201 -7.19 14.49 -3.72
CA GLY A 201 -8.01 14.69 -4.91
C GLY A 201 -9.40 15.26 -4.61
N MET A 202 -10.02 14.84 -3.50
CA MET A 202 -11.32 15.38 -3.05
C MET A 202 -11.22 16.84 -2.62
N GLY A 203 -10.10 17.27 -2.05
CA GLY A 203 -9.83 18.65 -1.69
C GLY A 203 -9.84 19.63 -2.87
N ALA A 204 -9.60 19.14 -4.10
CA ALA A 204 -9.72 19.94 -5.32
C ALA A 204 -11.10 20.62 -5.48
N THR A 205 -12.16 20.04 -4.91
CA THR A 205 -13.52 20.63 -4.92
C THR A 205 -13.57 22.00 -4.23
N ALA A 206 -12.83 22.17 -3.14
CA ALA A 206 -12.75 23.43 -2.42
C ALA A 206 -12.05 24.53 -3.23
N ALA A 207 -10.98 24.17 -3.93
CA ALA A 207 -10.31 25.09 -4.84
C ALA A 207 -11.19 25.45 -6.05
N MET A 208 -11.92 24.47 -6.61
CA MET A 208 -12.90 24.72 -7.66
C MET A 208 -13.95 25.76 -7.23
N GLU A 209 -14.57 25.56 -6.07
CA GLU A 209 -15.61 26.45 -5.56
C GLU A 209 -15.06 27.84 -5.28
N SER A 210 -13.85 27.95 -4.71
CA SER A 210 -13.17 29.20 -4.46
C SER A 210 -12.93 30.02 -5.74
N VAL A 211 -12.52 29.35 -6.82
CA VAL A 211 -12.29 30.01 -8.12
C VAL A 211 -13.61 30.33 -8.82
N ARG A 212 -14.61 29.44 -8.73
CA ARG A 212 -15.94 29.70 -9.29
C ARG A 212 -16.58 30.99 -8.75
N ARG A 213 -16.44 31.24 -7.46
CA ARG A 213 -16.92 32.47 -6.83
C ARG A 213 -16.27 33.78 -7.37
N LEU A 214 -15.13 33.68 -8.05
CA LEU A 214 -14.47 34.80 -8.72
C LEU A 214 -15.05 35.11 -10.10
N LEU A 215 -15.82 34.19 -10.69
CA LEU A 215 -16.39 34.40 -12.02
C LEU A 215 -17.55 35.41 -11.99
N PRO A 216 -17.65 36.29 -12.99
CA PRO A 216 -18.74 37.28 -13.06
C PRO A 216 -20.13 36.66 -13.08
N THR A 217 -20.24 35.46 -13.64
CA THR A 217 -21.50 34.70 -13.78
C THR A 217 -21.93 33.96 -12.51
N ALA A 218 -21.08 33.90 -11.49
CA ALA A 218 -21.37 33.15 -10.28
C ALA A 218 -22.26 33.88 -9.26
N GLY A 219 -22.40 35.18 -9.40
CA GLY A 219 -23.25 36.00 -8.52
C GLY A 219 -22.81 37.44 -8.35
N PRO A 220 -23.53 38.24 -7.50
CA PRO A 220 -23.26 39.67 -7.33
C PRO A 220 -21.84 40.00 -6.85
N LEU A 221 -21.23 39.11 -6.05
CA LEU A 221 -19.85 39.29 -5.58
C LEU A 221 -18.84 39.11 -6.72
N GLY A 222 -19.01 38.11 -7.56
CA GLY A 222 -18.17 37.88 -8.73
C GLY A 222 -18.28 39.05 -9.73
N ALA A 223 -19.50 39.54 -9.97
CA ALA A 223 -19.73 40.69 -10.82
C ALA A 223 -19.02 41.95 -10.28
N ARG A 224 -19.13 42.27 -8.98
CA ARG A 224 -18.42 43.41 -8.34
C ARG A 224 -16.89 43.23 -8.42
N GLN A 225 -16.39 42.00 -8.24
CA GLN A 225 -14.96 41.75 -8.36
C GLN A 225 -14.45 41.87 -9.80
N ALA A 226 -15.29 41.57 -10.80
CA ALA A 226 -14.95 41.74 -12.21
C ALA A 226 -14.82 43.22 -12.59
N LEU A 227 -15.57 44.12 -11.93
CA LEU A 227 -15.50 45.57 -12.10
C LEU A 227 -14.37 46.23 -11.29
N ALA A 228 -13.78 45.49 -10.34
CA ALA A 228 -12.64 45.98 -9.57
C ALA A 228 -11.38 46.02 -10.45
N ALA A 229 -10.56 47.07 -10.33
CA ALA A 229 -9.30 47.23 -11.08
C ALA A 229 -8.18 46.28 -10.67
N VAL A 230 -8.52 45.12 -10.10
CA VAL A 230 -7.56 44.12 -9.65
C VAL A 230 -7.30 43.08 -10.76
N PRO A 231 -6.03 42.84 -11.15
CA PRO A 231 -5.71 41.85 -12.16
C PRO A 231 -6.24 40.48 -11.76
N ARG A 232 -6.97 39.81 -12.64
CA ARG A 232 -7.63 38.49 -12.38
C ARG A 232 -6.67 37.38 -11.94
N TRP A 233 -5.46 37.36 -12.48
CA TRP A 233 -4.46 36.40 -12.06
C TRP A 233 -4.08 36.53 -10.57
N ARG A 234 -4.06 37.77 -10.02
CA ARG A 234 -3.81 38.01 -8.58
C ARG A 234 -4.95 37.49 -7.72
N MET A 235 -6.17 37.54 -8.22
CA MET A 235 -7.35 37.02 -7.53
C MET A 235 -7.34 35.51 -7.58
N LEU A 236 -7.01 34.91 -8.73
CA LEU A 236 -6.87 33.47 -8.90
C LEU A 236 -5.79 32.86 -7.98
N VAL A 237 -4.59 33.48 -8.00
CA VAL A 237 -3.50 33.05 -7.11
C VAL A 237 -3.86 33.20 -5.65
N GLY A 238 -4.53 34.29 -5.27
CA GLY A 238 -4.98 34.47 -3.89
C GLY A 238 -6.02 33.45 -3.45
N ALA A 239 -6.96 33.09 -4.32
CA ALA A 239 -7.95 32.06 -4.05
C ALA A 239 -7.31 30.64 -3.96
N LEU A 240 -6.40 30.36 -4.90
CA LEU A 240 -5.65 29.10 -4.92
C LEU A 240 -4.81 28.91 -3.65
N LEU A 241 -4.02 29.92 -3.27
CA LEU A 241 -3.21 29.86 -2.06
C LEU A 241 -4.06 29.70 -0.80
N GLY A 242 -5.23 30.36 -0.75
CA GLY A 242 -6.16 30.19 0.36
C GLY A 242 -6.73 28.77 0.44
N ALA A 243 -7.10 28.18 -0.69
CA ALA A 243 -7.56 26.79 -0.77
C ALA A 243 -6.44 25.81 -0.40
N TRP A 244 -5.26 26.02 -0.95
CA TRP A 244 -4.09 25.19 -0.67
C TRP A 244 -3.71 25.17 0.83
N ILE A 245 -3.67 26.33 1.48
CA ILE A 245 -3.34 26.40 2.92
C ILE A 245 -4.36 25.61 3.75
N CYS A 246 -5.65 25.75 3.46
CA CYS A 246 -6.71 25.04 4.19
C CYS A 246 -6.65 23.55 3.94
N GLU A 247 -6.51 23.12 2.70
CA GLU A 247 -6.42 21.71 2.31
C GLU A 247 -5.17 21.06 2.89
N PHE A 248 -4.02 21.68 2.72
CA PHE A 248 -2.75 21.22 3.28
C PHE A 248 -2.81 21.05 4.81
N ALA A 249 -3.42 22.00 5.52
CA ALA A 249 -3.59 21.89 6.97
C ALA A 249 -4.49 20.72 7.36
N CYS A 250 -5.56 20.45 6.63
CA CYS A 250 -6.44 19.31 6.85
C CYS A 250 -5.71 17.98 6.60
N LEU A 251 -4.99 17.88 5.47
CA LEU A 251 -4.23 16.68 5.12
C LEU A 251 -3.06 16.41 6.08
N LEU A 252 -2.38 17.47 6.52
CA LEU A 252 -1.33 17.35 7.53
C LEU A 252 -1.90 16.83 8.85
N ALA A 253 -3.06 17.31 9.27
CA ALA A 253 -3.73 16.82 10.48
C ALA A 253 -4.17 15.35 10.33
N ALA A 254 -4.67 14.95 9.16
CA ALA A 254 -5.00 13.56 8.85
C ALA A 254 -3.75 12.67 8.84
N ALA A 255 -2.65 13.11 8.23
CA ALA A 255 -1.39 12.37 8.22
C ALA A 255 -0.77 12.23 9.62
N LEU A 256 -0.84 13.27 10.44
CA LEU A 256 -0.42 13.23 11.84
C LEU A 256 -1.27 12.24 12.67
N PHE A 257 -2.57 12.17 12.40
CA PHE A 257 -3.46 11.18 13.02
C PHE A 257 -3.07 9.76 12.58
N MET A 258 -2.84 9.52 11.28
CA MET A 258 -2.39 8.23 10.77
C MET A 258 -1.06 7.80 11.39
N TRP A 259 -0.10 8.71 11.49
CA TRP A 259 1.20 8.44 12.10
C TRP A 259 1.10 8.20 13.62
N GLY A 260 0.43 9.10 14.34
CA GLY A 260 0.44 9.10 15.81
C GLY A 260 -0.56 8.15 16.45
N VAL A 261 -1.68 7.84 15.78
CA VAL A 261 -2.75 6.99 16.33
C VAL A 261 -2.78 5.63 15.63
N ALA A 262 -2.69 5.60 14.31
CA ALA A 262 -2.73 4.36 13.55
C ALA A 262 -1.34 3.70 13.39
N GLY A 263 -0.25 4.38 13.78
CA GLY A 263 1.10 3.83 13.66
C GLY A 263 1.60 3.66 12.22
N VAL A 264 0.96 4.35 11.25
CA VAL A 264 1.32 4.21 9.84
C VAL A 264 2.76 4.67 9.61
N PRO A 265 3.63 3.82 9.03
CA PRO A 265 5.01 4.19 8.78
C PRO A 265 5.09 5.15 7.59
N PHE A 266 5.62 6.36 7.78
CA PHE A 266 5.92 7.31 6.69
C PHE A 266 7.43 7.42 6.39
N GLY A 267 8.26 6.54 6.97
CA GLY A 267 9.70 6.67 6.92
C GLY A 267 10.24 7.66 7.96
N GLU A 268 11.56 7.86 7.92
CA GLU A 268 12.27 8.73 8.89
C GLU A 268 12.37 10.20 8.44
N ASP A 269 12.06 10.49 7.16
CA ASP A 269 12.16 11.82 6.57
C ASP A 269 10.85 12.62 6.72
N ALA A 270 10.61 13.13 7.94
CA ALA A 270 9.45 13.98 8.20
C ALA A 270 9.36 15.23 7.28
N PRO A 271 10.45 15.96 6.96
CA PRO A 271 10.41 17.02 5.96
C PRO A 271 9.95 16.55 4.58
N GLY A 272 10.37 15.36 4.15
CA GLY A 272 9.94 14.75 2.88
C GLY A 272 8.44 14.49 2.87
N VAL A 273 7.87 13.97 3.95
CA VAL A 273 6.41 13.73 4.09
C VAL A 273 5.64 15.04 3.98
N VAL A 274 6.07 16.08 4.69
CA VAL A 274 5.46 17.42 4.62
C VAL A 274 5.56 18.00 3.20
N GLY A 275 6.71 17.82 2.54
CA GLY A 275 6.95 18.23 1.16
C GLY A 275 6.03 17.52 0.15
N ALA A 276 5.86 16.20 0.30
CA ALA A 276 4.94 15.40 -0.52
C ALA A 276 3.49 15.90 -0.38
N LEU A 277 3.01 16.07 0.86
CA LEU A 277 1.67 16.59 1.13
C LEU A 277 1.47 17.99 0.55
N ALA A 278 2.47 18.88 0.67
CA ALA A 278 2.42 20.23 0.14
C ALA A 278 2.34 20.23 -1.40
N ALA A 279 3.13 19.39 -2.07
CA ALA A 279 3.13 19.27 -3.52
C ALA A 279 1.82 18.66 -4.04
N ALA A 280 1.35 17.59 -3.40
CA ALA A 280 0.11 16.90 -3.76
C ALA A 280 -1.12 17.80 -3.61
N SER A 281 -1.27 18.48 -2.47
CA SER A 281 -2.37 19.41 -2.24
C SER A 281 -2.31 20.62 -3.18
N LEU A 282 -1.12 21.14 -3.50
CA LEU A 282 -0.97 22.21 -4.49
C LEU A 282 -1.43 21.76 -5.88
N MET A 283 -1.06 20.56 -6.29
CA MET A 283 -1.48 19.97 -7.56
C MET A 283 -3.01 19.82 -7.60
N ALA A 284 -3.63 19.27 -6.55
CA ALA A 284 -5.08 19.08 -6.46
C ALA A 284 -5.82 20.42 -6.50
N CYS A 285 -5.36 21.41 -5.72
CA CYS A 285 -5.89 22.76 -5.76
C CYS A 285 -5.76 23.40 -7.14
N ALA A 286 -4.64 23.20 -7.85
CA ALA A 286 -4.45 23.73 -9.20
C ALA A 286 -5.40 23.06 -10.21
N ALA A 287 -5.59 21.74 -10.12
CA ALA A 287 -6.57 21.02 -10.92
C ALA A 287 -8.01 21.50 -10.63
N GLY A 288 -8.36 21.64 -9.35
CA GLY A 288 -9.64 22.19 -8.91
C GLY A 288 -9.86 23.62 -9.41
N ALA A 289 -8.82 24.47 -9.37
CA ALA A 289 -8.86 25.82 -9.91
C ALA A 289 -9.15 25.84 -11.42
N LEU A 290 -8.52 24.95 -12.19
CA LEU A 290 -8.81 24.78 -13.61
C LEU A 290 -10.28 24.37 -13.83
N CYS A 291 -10.76 23.37 -13.10
CA CYS A 291 -12.17 22.93 -13.16
C CYS A 291 -13.13 24.09 -12.79
N GLY A 292 -12.78 24.91 -11.81
CA GLY A 292 -13.55 26.08 -11.41
C GLY A 292 -13.73 27.16 -12.51
N THR A 293 -12.82 27.20 -13.50
CA THR A 293 -12.97 28.08 -14.66
C THR A 293 -13.95 27.54 -15.72
N VAL A 294 -14.41 26.28 -15.58
CA VAL A 294 -15.35 25.65 -16.52
C VAL A 294 -16.74 25.67 -15.90
N THR A 295 -17.63 26.45 -16.49
CA THR A 295 -18.99 26.70 -15.94
C THR A 295 -19.87 25.45 -15.84
N ARG A 296 -19.61 24.44 -16.68
CA ARG A 296 -20.39 23.17 -16.72
C ARG A 296 -19.85 22.08 -15.79
N MET A 297 -18.69 22.30 -15.17
CA MET A 297 -18.14 21.28 -14.23
C MET A 297 -18.87 21.38 -12.89
N GLU A 298 -19.32 20.25 -12.39
CA GLU A 298 -19.94 20.14 -11.07
C GLU A 298 -18.97 19.49 -10.08
N THR A 299 -19.17 19.73 -8.77
CA THR A 299 -18.34 19.13 -7.72
C THR A 299 -18.37 17.60 -7.76
N GLY A 300 -19.55 17.03 -8.06
CA GLY A 300 -19.71 15.58 -8.25
C GLY A 300 -18.81 14.99 -9.34
N MET A 301 -18.52 15.75 -10.41
CA MET A 301 -17.63 15.30 -11.47
C MET A 301 -16.18 15.19 -10.98
N ILE A 302 -15.71 16.14 -10.18
CA ILE A 302 -14.37 16.07 -9.57
C ILE A 302 -14.28 14.86 -8.65
N SER A 303 -15.28 14.65 -7.81
CA SER A 303 -15.34 13.48 -6.92
C SER A 303 -15.32 12.17 -7.71
N GLY A 304 -16.10 12.09 -8.80
CA GLY A 304 -16.11 10.91 -9.67
C GLY A 304 -14.74 10.65 -10.34
N ILE A 305 -14.09 11.70 -10.86
CA ILE A 305 -12.74 11.60 -11.44
C ILE A 305 -11.73 11.17 -10.37
N THR A 306 -11.80 11.73 -9.17
CA THR A 306 -10.93 11.36 -8.06
C THR A 306 -11.11 9.89 -7.67
N CYS A 307 -12.35 9.40 -7.54
CA CYS A 307 -12.64 7.99 -7.27
C CYS A 307 -12.09 7.08 -8.38
N LEU A 308 -12.26 7.47 -9.65
CA LEU A 308 -11.73 6.71 -10.78
C LEU A 308 -10.19 6.66 -10.75
N LEU A 309 -9.53 7.78 -10.53
CA LEU A 309 -8.06 7.84 -10.45
C LEU A 309 -7.53 7.06 -9.24
N SER A 310 -8.25 7.07 -8.11
CA SER A 310 -7.85 6.33 -6.91
C SER A 310 -7.97 4.82 -7.06
N LEU A 311 -8.77 4.32 -8.03
CA LEU A 311 -8.79 2.91 -8.39
C LEU A 311 -7.40 2.40 -8.81
N PHE A 312 -6.62 3.24 -9.46
CA PHE A 312 -5.27 2.94 -9.95
C PHE A 312 -4.16 3.27 -8.93
N THR A 313 -4.50 3.50 -7.67
CA THR A 313 -3.52 3.66 -6.57
C THR A 313 -3.46 2.43 -5.64
N GLY A 314 -4.42 1.52 -5.76
CA GLY A 314 -4.52 0.33 -4.93
C GLY A 314 -5.37 0.52 -3.66
N LEU A 315 -6.20 1.56 -3.58
CA LEU A 315 -7.03 1.84 -2.41
C LEU A 315 -8.12 0.80 -2.16
N TYR A 316 -8.69 0.22 -3.23
CA TYR A 316 -9.90 -0.62 -3.15
C TYR A 316 -9.61 -2.12 -3.03
N GLY A 317 -8.49 -2.50 -2.43
CA GLY A 317 -8.17 -3.88 -2.13
C GLY A 317 -7.16 -4.53 -3.09
N PRO A 318 -6.85 -5.82 -2.89
CA PRO A 318 -5.79 -6.51 -3.63
C PRO A 318 -5.97 -6.48 -5.15
N ALA A 319 -7.20 -6.61 -5.64
CA ALA A 319 -7.49 -6.54 -7.08
C ALA A 319 -7.14 -5.16 -7.68
N SER A 320 -7.40 -4.07 -6.94
CA SER A 320 -7.04 -2.71 -7.32
C SER A 320 -5.52 -2.51 -7.30
N GLN A 321 -4.82 -3.14 -6.35
CA GLN A 321 -3.35 -3.12 -6.29
C GLN A 321 -2.73 -3.85 -7.47
N GLN A 322 -3.20 -5.05 -7.78
CA GLN A 322 -2.75 -5.81 -8.95
C GLN A 322 -3.00 -5.06 -10.26
N LEU A 323 -4.16 -4.40 -10.38
CA LEU A 323 -4.48 -3.56 -11.54
C LEU A 323 -3.50 -2.40 -11.66
N ALA A 324 -3.22 -1.68 -10.57
CA ALA A 324 -2.28 -0.57 -10.55
C ALA A 324 -0.88 -1.02 -10.97
N ASP A 325 -0.40 -2.15 -10.41
CA ASP A 325 0.91 -2.72 -10.70
C ASP A 325 1.00 -3.22 -12.16
N SER A 326 -0.09 -3.81 -12.68
CA SER A 326 -0.16 -4.24 -14.07
C SER A 326 -0.10 -3.08 -15.06
N ILE A 327 -0.76 -1.96 -14.75
CA ILE A 327 -0.73 -0.75 -15.57
C ILE A 327 0.65 -0.09 -15.50
N GLU A 328 1.27 -0.05 -14.33
CA GLU A 328 2.62 0.48 -14.19
C GLU A 328 3.62 -0.33 -15.02
N ALA A 329 3.53 -1.65 -15.01
CA ALA A 329 4.39 -2.54 -15.79
C ALA A 329 4.13 -2.45 -17.31
N ALA A 330 2.86 -2.41 -17.75
CA ALA A 330 2.50 -2.43 -19.16
C ALA A 330 2.55 -1.05 -19.82
N ALA A 331 2.20 0.01 -19.11
CA ALA A 331 2.06 1.36 -19.63
C ALA A 331 2.46 2.42 -18.58
N PRO A 332 3.74 2.52 -18.20
CA PRO A 332 4.21 3.39 -17.11
C PRO A 332 3.83 4.86 -17.33
N ALA A 333 3.74 5.32 -18.57
CA ALA A 333 3.33 6.69 -18.87
C ALA A 333 1.90 7.00 -18.40
N ILE A 334 0.99 6.03 -18.42
CA ILE A 334 -0.39 6.19 -17.94
C ILE A 334 -0.41 6.24 -16.42
N ALA A 335 0.34 5.36 -15.75
CA ALA A 335 0.47 5.38 -14.29
C ALA A 335 1.05 6.72 -13.83
N HIS A 336 2.15 7.16 -14.43
CA HIS A 336 2.84 8.40 -14.08
C HIS A 336 2.02 9.66 -14.42
N ALA A 337 1.09 9.60 -15.36
CA ALA A 337 0.16 10.70 -15.64
C ALA A 337 -0.95 10.83 -14.57
N ASN A 338 -1.16 9.82 -13.72
CA ASN A 338 -2.13 9.87 -12.65
C ASN A 338 -1.55 10.62 -11.42
N PRO A 339 -2.10 11.79 -11.06
CA PRO A 339 -1.58 12.57 -9.93
C PRO A 339 -1.74 11.86 -8.57
N LEU A 340 -2.78 11.02 -8.42
CA LEU A 340 -2.99 10.28 -7.18
C LEU A 340 -1.99 9.13 -7.05
N TRP A 341 -1.62 8.50 -8.17
CA TRP A 341 -0.54 7.53 -8.20
C TRP A 341 0.80 8.17 -7.80
N GLN A 342 1.13 9.35 -8.35
CA GLN A 342 2.34 10.10 -7.98
C GLN A 342 2.36 10.46 -6.48
N THR A 343 1.21 10.83 -5.92
CA THR A 343 1.08 11.11 -4.49
C THR A 343 1.35 9.86 -3.66
N THR A 344 0.74 8.72 -4.00
CA THR A 344 0.96 7.44 -3.31
C THR A 344 2.41 7.01 -3.44
N ASN A 345 3.00 7.10 -4.65
CA ASN A 345 4.37 6.71 -4.91
C ASN A 345 5.40 7.58 -4.18
N SER A 346 5.10 8.86 -3.94
CA SER A 346 5.98 9.73 -3.14
C SER A 346 6.16 9.22 -1.70
N PHE A 347 5.10 8.74 -1.05
CA PHE A 347 5.19 8.13 0.28
C PHE A 347 5.86 6.76 0.25
N TYR A 348 5.60 5.96 -0.79
CA TYR A 348 6.29 4.70 -1.03
C TYR A 348 7.81 4.89 -1.14
N ALA A 349 8.21 5.90 -1.91
CA ALA A 349 9.62 6.20 -2.11
C ALA A 349 10.32 6.60 -0.80
N LEU A 350 9.64 7.37 0.06
CA LEU A 350 10.18 7.75 1.38
C LEU A 350 10.34 6.55 2.32
N LEU A 351 9.41 5.59 2.26
CA LEU A 351 9.43 4.44 3.15
C LEU A 351 10.41 3.36 2.70
N TYR A 352 10.45 3.04 1.40
CA TYR A 352 11.09 1.83 0.90
C TYR A 352 12.40 2.06 0.14
N TYR A 353 12.60 3.24 -0.49
CA TYR A 353 13.79 3.44 -1.32
C TYR A 353 14.93 4.11 -0.54
N ASN A 354 16.14 3.61 -0.77
CA ASN A 354 17.36 4.19 -0.20
C ASN A 354 17.82 5.46 -0.91
N THR A 355 17.34 5.67 -2.15
CA THR A 355 17.74 6.82 -2.97
C THR A 355 16.58 7.83 -3.04
N PRO A 356 16.86 9.13 -2.90
CA PRO A 356 15.84 10.17 -2.97
C PRO A 356 15.31 10.41 -4.39
N SER A 357 15.87 9.77 -5.43
CA SER A 357 15.53 10.04 -6.83
C SER A 357 14.04 9.80 -7.13
N ALA A 358 13.51 8.64 -6.76
CA ALA A 358 12.10 8.29 -7.00
C ALA A 358 11.12 9.24 -6.28
N PHE A 359 11.47 9.66 -5.07
CA PHE A 359 10.72 10.66 -4.32
C PHE A 359 10.72 12.01 -5.05
N LEU A 360 11.91 12.49 -5.44
CA LEU A 360 12.07 13.76 -6.14
C LEU A 360 11.37 13.76 -7.51
N GLU A 361 11.40 12.65 -8.23
CA GLU A 361 10.69 12.48 -9.50
C GLU A 361 9.18 12.60 -9.32
N SER A 362 8.60 11.94 -8.32
CA SER A 362 7.18 12.00 -8.03
C SER A 362 6.75 13.41 -7.59
N VAL A 363 7.51 14.05 -6.70
CA VAL A 363 7.23 15.43 -6.27
C VAL A 363 7.38 16.41 -7.43
N ALA A 364 8.42 16.26 -8.25
CA ALA A 364 8.60 17.11 -9.45
C ALA A 364 7.46 16.93 -10.44
N ALA A 365 6.99 15.71 -10.68
CA ALA A 365 5.83 15.44 -11.52
C ALA A 365 4.57 16.15 -10.99
N LEU A 366 4.30 16.08 -9.69
CA LEU A 366 3.17 16.78 -9.06
C LEU A 366 3.27 18.30 -9.22
N LEU A 367 4.45 18.89 -9.04
CA LEU A 367 4.67 20.32 -9.24
C LEU A 367 4.53 20.75 -10.70
N VAL A 368 5.03 19.95 -11.65
CA VAL A 368 4.85 20.19 -13.09
C VAL A 368 3.36 20.15 -13.46
N MET A 369 2.61 19.16 -12.96
CA MET A 369 1.16 19.09 -13.16
C MET A 369 0.46 20.29 -12.55
N ALA A 370 0.82 20.71 -11.34
CA ALA A 370 0.26 21.90 -10.68
C ALA A 370 0.48 23.15 -11.52
N LEU A 371 1.69 23.37 -12.03
CA LEU A 371 2.02 24.51 -12.89
C LEU A 371 1.25 24.47 -14.21
N ALA A 372 1.11 23.30 -14.82
CA ALA A 372 0.34 23.14 -16.04
C ALA A 372 -1.15 23.47 -15.84
N PHE A 373 -1.77 22.96 -14.78
CA PHE A 373 -3.17 23.25 -14.44
C PHE A 373 -3.37 24.73 -14.11
N LEU A 374 -2.46 25.34 -13.36
CA LEU A 374 -2.52 26.77 -13.04
C LEU A 374 -2.36 27.64 -14.28
N ALA A 375 -1.44 27.30 -15.18
CA ALA A 375 -1.27 28.00 -16.45
C ALA A 375 -2.55 27.93 -17.30
N LEU A 376 -3.13 26.74 -17.44
CA LEU A 376 -4.39 26.53 -18.17
C LEU A 376 -5.55 27.30 -17.52
N ALA A 377 -5.67 27.27 -16.19
CA ALA A 377 -6.68 28.03 -15.46
C ALA A 377 -6.53 29.55 -15.71
N SER A 378 -5.31 30.08 -15.67
CA SER A 378 -5.02 31.48 -15.91
C SER A 378 -5.35 31.92 -17.33
N LEU A 379 -5.03 31.09 -18.33
CA LEU A 379 -5.36 31.34 -19.75
C LEU A 379 -6.88 31.35 -19.98
N ARG A 380 -7.61 30.40 -19.38
CA ARG A 380 -9.07 30.38 -19.48
C ARG A 380 -9.72 31.60 -18.84
N MET A 381 -9.28 32.00 -17.64
CA MET A 381 -9.79 33.19 -16.97
C MET A 381 -9.56 34.47 -17.77
N ARG A 382 -8.52 34.54 -18.59
CA ARG A 382 -8.32 35.68 -19.51
C ARG A 382 -9.36 35.69 -20.63
N ARG A 383 -9.69 34.56 -21.21
CA ARG A 383 -10.63 34.40 -22.35
C ARG A 383 -12.09 34.70 -21.94
N THR A 384 -12.53 34.18 -20.78
CA THR A 384 -13.90 34.44 -20.28
C THR A 384 -14.22 35.92 -20.02
N SER A 385 -13.21 36.78 -20.10
CA SER A 385 -13.37 38.26 -19.92
C SER A 385 -13.99 38.96 -21.10
N TYR A 386 -13.94 38.43 -22.30
CA TYR A 386 -14.32 39.11 -23.53
C TYR A 386 -15.66 38.68 -24.11
N ASP A 387 -16.18 37.51 -23.70
CA ASP A 387 -17.40 36.95 -24.31
C ASP A 387 -18.72 37.44 -23.65
N HIS A 388 -18.67 38.26 -22.61
CA HIS A 388 -19.86 38.71 -21.84
C HIS A 388 -19.87 40.21 -21.48
N LEU A 389 -19.10 41.04 -22.17
CA LEU A 389 -19.24 42.50 -22.19
C LEU A 389 -19.79 42.94 -23.55
#